data_05f368fb938e9cea1dece7636ae258cd
#
_entry.id   05f368fb938e9cea1dece7636ae258cd
#
_cell.length_a   1.000
_cell.length_b   1.000
_cell.length_c   1.000
_cell.angle_alpha   90.00
_cell.angle_beta   90.00
_cell.angle_gamma   90.00
#
_symmetry.space_group_name_H-M   'P 1'
#
loop_
_entity.id
_entity.type
_entity.pdbx_description
1 polymer ?
#
loop_
_entity_poly.entity_id
_entity_poly.type
_entity_poly.pdbx_seq_one_letter_code
_entity_poly.pdbx_strand_id
1 'polypeptide(L)'
;IGQSDGISKSIVEKALRNKVHVITPNKALISKHGDNLSEIAEKNKVNLEYEASVGGGIPILRTIKEGLATNKISKVYGILNGTCNYILSEMEKTKDSFKNVLKKAQHLGYAEPGNPKLDLNGYDALAKVRILSALAFNKKVSKNNPLMEGIENIESKDFDIAEQLNLRIKLLGITEIIDNKLFERVHPCLVKNNTYIANVGGVMNAVILDGKPVGESVLQGEGAGPGPTASALMSDLLSVLRGNIKYPFGIASNKRNKSAIYDVNNYVNSLYMRFEVKDKSGVLSQITKQLAKYKISIQRLIQIPDNIKK
;
A
#
# COMPACT_ATOMS: atom_id res chain seq x y z
N ILE A 1 -4.65 11.52 -17.33
CA ILE A 1 -3.73 12.53 -16.77
C ILE A 1 -3.35 12.07 -15.36
N GLY A 2 -2.22 11.35 -15.22
CA GLY A 2 -1.80 10.73 -13.97
C GLY A 2 -0.88 11.59 -13.08
N GLN A 3 -0.59 12.83 -13.49
CA GLN A 3 0.32 13.72 -12.74
C GLN A 3 -0.40 14.45 -11.61
N SER A 4 0.32 14.70 -10.50
CA SER A 4 -0.21 15.42 -9.34
C SER A 4 -0.32 16.94 -9.56
N ASP A 5 0.54 17.50 -10.42
CA ASP A 5 0.73 18.93 -10.63
C ASP A 5 0.36 19.36 -12.05
N GLY A 6 0.57 20.64 -12.35
CA GLY A 6 0.34 21.19 -13.68
C GLY A 6 -1.13 21.21 -14.07
N ILE A 7 -1.42 20.78 -15.29
CA ILE A 7 -2.76 20.84 -15.90
C ILE A 7 -3.81 20.08 -15.06
N SER A 8 -3.47 18.89 -14.54
CA SER A 8 -4.42 18.09 -13.75
C SER A 8 -4.92 18.84 -12.51
N LYS A 9 -4.01 19.44 -11.75
CA LYS A 9 -4.36 20.23 -10.58
C LYS A 9 -5.18 21.47 -10.96
N SER A 10 -4.71 22.21 -11.96
CA SER A 10 -5.35 23.46 -12.41
C SER A 10 -6.80 23.22 -12.89
N ILE A 11 -7.06 22.17 -13.68
CA ILE A 11 -8.41 21.84 -14.17
C ILE A 11 -9.32 21.49 -12.99
N VAL A 12 -8.87 20.64 -12.07
CA VAL A 12 -9.69 20.22 -10.92
C VAL A 12 -9.99 21.41 -10.00
N GLU A 13 -8.99 22.22 -9.66
CA GLU A 13 -9.21 23.44 -8.86
C GLU A 13 -10.21 24.41 -9.54
N LYS A 14 -10.05 24.64 -10.85
CA LYS A 14 -10.94 25.50 -11.62
C LYS A 14 -12.38 24.96 -11.65
N ALA A 15 -12.57 23.66 -11.86
CA ALA A 15 -13.86 23.02 -11.83
C ALA A 15 -14.56 23.20 -10.46
N LEU A 16 -13.88 22.86 -9.38
CA LEU A 16 -14.42 22.99 -8.03
C LEU A 16 -14.77 24.45 -7.66
N ARG A 17 -13.93 25.42 -8.06
CA ARG A 17 -14.20 26.86 -7.85
C ARG A 17 -15.41 27.36 -8.64
N ASN A 18 -15.65 26.78 -9.82
CA ASN A 18 -16.81 27.08 -10.66
C ASN A 18 -18.06 26.25 -10.30
N LYS A 19 -18.08 25.65 -9.12
CA LYS A 19 -19.21 24.83 -8.61
C LYS A 19 -19.53 23.62 -9.47
N VAL A 20 -18.51 23.02 -10.09
CA VAL A 20 -18.64 21.77 -10.87
C VAL A 20 -18.14 20.61 -10.01
N HIS A 21 -18.94 19.55 -9.90
CA HIS A 21 -18.54 18.31 -9.25
C HIS A 21 -17.37 17.66 -10.00
N VAL A 22 -16.45 17.06 -9.28
CA VAL A 22 -15.29 16.37 -9.86
C VAL A 22 -15.24 14.93 -9.41
N ILE A 23 -15.06 14.03 -10.39
CA ILE A 23 -14.80 12.60 -10.18
C ILE A 23 -13.44 12.28 -10.82
N THR A 24 -12.52 11.69 -10.08
CA THR A 24 -11.15 11.47 -10.57
C THR A 24 -10.51 10.19 -10.04
N PRO A 25 -9.83 9.39 -10.90
CA PRO A 25 -9.02 8.26 -10.45
C PRO A 25 -7.58 8.67 -10.07
N ASN A 26 -7.26 9.97 -10.10
CA ASN A 26 -5.89 10.46 -9.96
C ASN A 26 -5.40 10.44 -8.51
N LYS A 27 -4.86 9.29 -8.08
CA LYS A 27 -4.30 9.10 -6.74
C LYS A 27 -3.14 10.05 -6.42
N ALA A 28 -2.29 10.37 -7.41
CA ALA A 28 -1.16 11.28 -7.21
C ALA A 28 -1.65 12.71 -6.87
N LEU A 29 -2.70 13.17 -7.50
CA LEU A 29 -3.34 14.45 -7.22
C LEU A 29 -3.94 14.47 -5.79
N ILE A 30 -4.72 13.44 -5.45
CA ILE A 30 -5.40 13.36 -4.15
C ILE A 30 -4.39 13.20 -3.00
N SER A 31 -3.38 12.34 -3.15
CA SER A 31 -2.35 12.14 -2.12
C SER A 31 -1.47 13.37 -1.87
N LYS A 32 -1.34 14.28 -2.84
CA LYS A 32 -0.52 15.49 -2.72
C LYS A 32 -1.34 16.74 -2.39
N HIS A 33 -2.49 16.92 -3.01
CA HIS A 33 -3.31 18.14 -2.96
C HIS A 33 -4.71 17.92 -2.39
N GLY A 34 -5.04 16.71 -1.95
CA GLY A 34 -6.38 16.34 -1.50
C GLY A 34 -6.95 17.27 -0.40
N ASP A 35 -6.11 17.71 0.54
CA ASP A 35 -6.55 18.63 1.59
C ASP A 35 -7.04 19.97 1.02
N ASN A 36 -6.26 20.59 0.14
CA ASN A 36 -6.65 21.87 -0.49
C ASN A 36 -7.87 21.71 -1.39
N LEU A 37 -7.91 20.64 -2.19
CA LEU A 37 -9.04 20.36 -3.09
C LEU A 37 -10.32 20.08 -2.29
N SER A 38 -10.21 19.42 -1.16
CA SER A 38 -11.33 19.18 -0.23
C SER A 38 -11.89 20.49 0.32
N GLU A 39 -11.02 21.41 0.79
CA GLU A 39 -11.43 22.73 1.28
C GLU A 39 -12.16 23.54 0.19
N ILE A 40 -11.67 23.48 -1.07
CA ILE A 40 -12.34 24.16 -2.19
C ILE A 40 -13.71 23.52 -2.48
N ALA A 41 -13.80 22.20 -2.52
CA ALA A 41 -15.04 21.47 -2.77
C ALA A 41 -16.10 21.79 -1.71
N GLU A 42 -15.74 21.73 -0.45
CA GLU A 42 -16.61 22.02 0.69
C GLU A 42 -17.13 23.47 0.68
N LYS A 43 -16.23 24.45 0.45
CA LYS A 43 -16.61 25.87 0.34
C LYS A 43 -17.63 26.13 -0.76
N ASN A 44 -17.52 25.42 -1.87
CA ASN A 44 -18.41 25.58 -3.04
C ASN A 44 -19.60 24.61 -3.04
N LYS A 45 -19.73 23.74 -2.02
CA LYS A 45 -20.80 22.74 -1.88
C LYS A 45 -20.89 21.80 -3.09
N VAL A 46 -19.75 21.32 -3.56
CA VAL A 46 -19.63 20.35 -4.65
C VAL A 46 -18.86 19.12 -4.21
N ASN A 47 -19.08 18.01 -4.88
CA ASN A 47 -18.37 16.77 -4.59
C ASN A 47 -16.99 16.73 -5.27
N LEU A 48 -16.03 16.19 -4.56
CA LEU A 48 -14.77 15.66 -5.07
C LEU A 48 -14.76 14.17 -4.72
N GLU A 49 -15.07 13.33 -5.70
CA GLU A 49 -15.10 11.88 -5.55
C GLU A 49 -13.89 11.23 -6.23
N TYR A 50 -13.37 10.17 -5.63
CA TYR A 50 -12.12 9.57 -6.08
C TYR A 50 -11.98 8.08 -5.73
N GLU A 51 -13.11 7.34 -5.69
CA GLU A 51 -13.11 5.90 -5.36
C GLU A 51 -12.11 5.11 -6.21
N ALA A 52 -12.07 5.36 -7.52
CA ALA A 52 -11.15 4.70 -8.45
C ALA A 52 -9.65 4.99 -8.20
N SER A 53 -9.32 5.91 -7.29
CA SER A 53 -7.93 6.25 -6.98
C SER A 53 -7.22 5.21 -6.10
N VAL A 54 -7.97 4.39 -5.35
CA VAL A 54 -7.43 3.37 -4.44
C VAL A 54 -8.17 2.06 -4.62
N GLY A 55 -7.43 1.01 -4.98
CA GLY A 55 -8.00 -0.34 -5.08
C GLY A 55 -8.89 -0.59 -6.30
N GLY A 56 -8.88 0.31 -7.30
CA GLY A 56 -9.62 0.12 -8.54
C GLY A 56 -11.10 -0.16 -8.34
N GLY A 57 -11.52 -1.41 -8.52
CA GLY A 57 -12.91 -1.86 -8.35
C GLY A 57 -13.32 -2.18 -6.90
N ILE A 58 -12.37 -2.13 -5.95
CA ILE A 58 -12.65 -2.37 -4.53
C ILE A 58 -13.26 -1.11 -3.92
N PRO A 59 -14.50 -1.12 -3.38
CA PRO A 59 -15.17 0.07 -2.85
C PRO A 59 -14.64 0.47 -1.46
N ILE A 60 -13.30 0.63 -1.33
CA ILE A 60 -12.62 0.81 -0.05
C ILE A 60 -12.85 2.18 0.57
N LEU A 61 -12.81 3.25 -0.26
CA LEU A 61 -12.97 4.61 0.26
C LEU A 61 -14.40 4.84 0.75
N ARG A 62 -15.38 4.32 0.03
CA ARG A 62 -16.79 4.36 0.45
C ARG A 62 -17.03 3.52 1.69
N THR A 63 -16.42 2.34 1.77
CA THR A 63 -16.49 1.50 2.98
C THR A 63 -16.00 2.28 4.19
N ILE A 64 -14.89 3.00 4.12
CA ILE A 64 -14.37 3.80 5.22
C ILE A 64 -15.28 5.01 5.50
N LYS A 65 -15.67 5.76 4.45
CA LYS A 65 -16.45 7.01 4.59
C LYS A 65 -17.87 6.78 5.10
N GLU A 66 -18.50 5.68 4.70
CA GLU A 66 -19.93 5.43 4.90
C GLU A 66 -20.18 4.16 5.74
N GLY A 67 -19.69 3.01 5.28
CA GLY A 67 -19.98 1.71 5.92
C GLY A 67 -19.38 1.57 7.31
N LEU A 68 -18.21 2.11 7.53
CA LEU A 68 -17.48 2.04 8.80
C LEU A 68 -17.37 3.39 9.53
N ALA A 69 -18.16 4.38 9.15
CA ALA A 69 -18.08 5.75 9.67
C ALA A 69 -18.22 5.85 11.21
N THR A 70 -18.89 4.91 11.83
CA THR A 70 -19.08 4.83 13.30
C THR A 70 -17.97 4.08 14.02
N ASN A 71 -17.03 3.49 13.29
CA ASN A 71 -15.96 2.67 13.83
C ASN A 71 -14.68 3.47 14.02
N LYS A 72 -13.96 3.18 15.10
CA LYS A 72 -12.59 3.69 15.28
C LYS A 72 -11.62 2.73 14.63
N ILE A 73 -11.19 3.06 13.40
CA ILE A 73 -10.16 2.30 12.68
C ILE A 73 -8.81 2.60 13.32
N SER A 74 -8.05 1.57 13.64
CA SER A 74 -6.72 1.64 14.27
C SER A 74 -5.60 1.30 13.29
N LYS A 75 -5.90 0.44 12.28
CA LYS A 75 -4.93 -0.03 11.29
C LYS A 75 -5.61 -0.30 9.96
N VAL A 76 -4.90 0.04 8.89
CA VAL A 76 -5.25 -0.34 7.51
C VAL A 76 -4.01 -0.92 6.87
N TYR A 77 -4.12 -2.09 6.26
CA TYR A 77 -3.00 -2.68 5.54
C TYR A 77 -3.50 -3.51 4.35
N GLY A 78 -2.62 -3.72 3.38
CA GLY A 78 -3.05 -4.52 2.23
C GLY A 78 -2.05 -4.58 1.10
N ILE A 79 -2.40 -5.39 0.12
CA ILE A 79 -1.75 -5.47 -1.19
C ILE A 79 -2.38 -4.39 -2.06
N LEU A 80 -1.65 -3.30 -2.27
CA LEU A 80 -2.13 -2.10 -2.94
C LEU A 80 -1.58 -1.92 -4.36
N ASN A 81 -0.68 -2.82 -4.78
CA ASN A 81 -0.10 -2.79 -6.12
C ASN A 81 -0.17 -4.18 -6.77
N GLY A 82 -0.95 -4.30 -7.85
CA GLY A 82 -1.19 -5.56 -8.56
C GLY A 82 0.05 -6.07 -9.30
N THR A 83 0.86 -5.18 -9.87
CA THR A 83 2.11 -5.52 -10.57
C THR A 83 3.08 -6.24 -9.63
N CYS A 84 3.34 -5.66 -8.46
CA CYS A 84 4.21 -6.27 -7.46
C CYS A 84 3.65 -7.60 -6.94
N ASN A 85 2.33 -7.67 -6.70
CA ASN A 85 1.72 -8.91 -6.24
C ASN A 85 1.82 -10.02 -7.29
N TYR A 86 1.62 -9.69 -8.57
CA TYR A 86 1.81 -10.65 -9.67
C TYR A 86 3.25 -11.16 -9.70
N ILE A 87 4.23 -10.25 -9.67
CA ILE A 87 5.66 -10.64 -9.72
C ILE A 87 6.01 -11.56 -8.55
N LEU A 88 5.67 -11.18 -7.32
CA LEU A 88 5.95 -12.01 -6.14
C LEU A 88 5.24 -13.38 -6.21
N SER A 89 3.99 -13.41 -6.66
CA SER A 89 3.22 -14.66 -6.80
C SER A 89 3.81 -15.60 -7.86
N GLU A 90 4.27 -15.06 -8.98
CA GLU A 90 4.91 -15.86 -10.03
C GLU A 90 6.31 -16.33 -9.61
N MET A 91 7.10 -15.49 -8.95
CA MET A 91 8.41 -15.90 -8.39
C MET A 91 8.24 -17.04 -7.37
N GLU A 92 7.27 -16.93 -6.47
CA GLU A 92 6.94 -17.98 -5.48
C GLU A 92 6.60 -19.30 -6.17
N LYS A 93 5.76 -19.25 -7.21
CA LYS A 93 5.25 -20.41 -7.94
C LYS A 93 6.30 -21.07 -8.83
N THR A 94 7.04 -20.27 -9.59
CA THR A 94 7.95 -20.76 -10.64
C THR A 94 9.38 -20.87 -10.18
N LYS A 95 9.73 -20.26 -9.06
CA LYS A 95 11.12 -20.12 -8.56
C LYS A 95 12.05 -19.43 -9.57
N ASP A 96 11.47 -18.70 -10.53
CA ASP A 96 12.22 -17.96 -11.54
C ASP A 96 12.76 -16.64 -10.96
N SER A 97 13.72 -16.04 -11.67
CA SER A 97 14.35 -14.79 -11.26
C SER A 97 13.38 -13.60 -11.40
N PHE A 98 13.55 -12.60 -10.55
CA PHE A 98 12.82 -11.33 -10.63
C PHE A 98 12.85 -10.73 -12.05
N LYS A 99 14.01 -10.74 -12.72
CA LYS A 99 14.19 -10.18 -14.06
C LYS A 99 13.33 -10.88 -15.11
N ASN A 100 13.25 -12.21 -15.06
CA ASN A 100 12.46 -13.00 -16.00
C ASN A 100 10.97 -12.80 -15.78
N VAL A 101 10.54 -12.82 -14.52
CA VAL A 101 9.13 -12.61 -14.15
C VAL A 101 8.67 -11.20 -14.48
N LEU A 102 9.53 -10.17 -14.27
CA LEU A 102 9.24 -8.80 -14.68
C LEU A 102 9.01 -8.68 -16.19
N LYS A 103 9.86 -9.32 -17.02
CA LYS A 103 9.66 -9.37 -18.48
C LYS A 103 8.32 -10.01 -18.86
N LYS A 104 7.96 -11.11 -18.17
CA LYS A 104 6.67 -11.78 -18.37
C LYS A 104 5.51 -10.86 -18.00
N ALA A 105 5.61 -10.15 -16.87
CA ALA A 105 4.60 -9.18 -16.45
C ALA A 105 4.43 -8.04 -17.47
N GLN A 106 5.52 -7.54 -18.06
CA GLN A 106 5.50 -6.53 -19.12
C GLN A 106 4.84 -7.06 -20.40
N HIS A 107 5.17 -8.28 -20.82
CA HIS A 107 4.54 -8.90 -21.99
C HIS A 107 3.02 -9.09 -21.82
N LEU A 108 2.56 -9.40 -20.61
CA LEU A 108 1.16 -9.56 -20.28
C LEU A 108 0.42 -8.22 -20.02
N GLY A 109 1.13 -7.09 -20.05
CA GLY A 109 0.56 -5.78 -19.79
C GLY A 109 0.30 -5.48 -18.29
N TYR A 110 0.83 -6.29 -17.37
CA TYR A 110 0.73 -6.08 -15.92
C TYR A 110 1.77 -5.12 -15.36
N ALA A 111 2.84 -4.87 -16.11
CA ALA A 111 3.86 -3.88 -15.81
C ALA A 111 4.10 -2.98 -17.02
N GLU A 112 4.35 -1.69 -16.77
CA GLU A 112 4.68 -0.76 -17.84
C GLU A 112 5.98 -1.17 -18.57
N PRO A 113 6.06 -0.95 -19.90
CA PRO A 113 7.31 -1.13 -20.65
C PRO A 113 8.43 -0.27 -20.07
N GLY A 114 9.66 -0.78 -20.12
CA GLY A 114 10.83 -0.08 -19.58
C GLY A 114 11.05 -0.36 -18.10
N ASN A 115 11.16 0.67 -17.28
CA ASN A 115 11.41 0.51 -15.85
C ASN A 115 10.22 1.03 -15.00
N PRO A 116 9.34 0.16 -14.51
CA PRO A 116 8.17 0.53 -13.70
C PRO A 116 8.57 0.88 -12.25
N LYS A 117 9.55 1.76 -12.06
CA LYS A 117 10.08 2.14 -10.73
C LYS A 117 9.02 2.58 -9.74
N LEU A 118 7.97 3.27 -10.20
CA LEU A 118 6.92 3.74 -9.31
C LEU A 118 6.16 2.58 -8.64
N ASP A 119 5.98 1.48 -9.38
CA ASP A 119 5.38 0.26 -8.84
C ASP A 119 6.38 -0.51 -7.99
N LEU A 120 7.53 -0.86 -8.56
CA LEU A 120 8.52 -1.75 -7.94
C LEU A 120 9.10 -1.21 -6.64
N ASN A 121 9.28 0.11 -6.54
CA ASN A 121 9.80 0.79 -5.35
C ASN A 121 8.70 1.20 -4.36
N GLY A 122 7.43 0.88 -4.65
CA GLY A 122 6.31 1.08 -3.72
C GLY A 122 5.69 2.48 -3.71
N TYR A 123 6.10 3.41 -4.60
CA TYR A 123 5.54 4.78 -4.63
C TYR A 123 4.04 4.80 -4.97
N ASP A 124 3.60 3.92 -5.88
CA ASP A 124 2.18 3.75 -6.18
C ASP A 124 1.39 3.31 -4.94
N ALA A 125 1.89 2.32 -4.23
CA ALA A 125 1.27 1.84 -2.99
C ALA A 125 1.29 2.93 -1.90
N LEU A 126 2.37 3.71 -1.78
CA LEU A 126 2.45 4.81 -0.82
C LEU A 126 1.39 5.89 -1.06
N ALA A 127 1.16 6.28 -2.31
CA ALA A 127 0.11 7.26 -2.62
C ALA A 127 -1.27 6.79 -2.13
N LYS A 128 -1.56 5.49 -2.29
CA LYS A 128 -2.80 4.87 -1.80
C LYS A 128 -2.83 4.79 -0.27
N VAL A 129 -1.72 4.41 0.38
CA VAL A 129 -1.59 4.40 1.85
C VAL A 129 -1.91 5.77 2.44
N ARG A 130 -1.39 6.86 1.87
CA ARG A 130 -1.64 8.24 2.34
C ARG A 130 -3.12 8.63 2.27
N ILE A 131 -3.82 8.23 1.19
CA ILE A 131 -5.26 8.48 1.06
C ILE A 131 -6.05 7.68 2.09
N LEU A 132 -5.74 6.38 2.23
CA LEU A 132 -6.38 5.50 3.21
C LEU A 132 -6.15 5.99 4.64
N SER A 133 -4.93 6.40 4.95
CA SER A 133 -4.52 6.97 6.23
C SER A 133 -5.33 8.21 6.59
N ALA A 134 -5.43 9.16 5.65
CA ALA A 134 -6.16 10.40 5.84
C ALA A 134 -7.66 10.15 6.11
N LEU A 135 -8.26 9.19 5.42
CA LEU A 135 -9.65 8.78 5.60
C LEU A 135 -9.86 8.02 6.91
N ALA A 136 -9.10 6.94 7.12
CA ALA A 136 -9.32 6.03 8.23
C ALA A 136 -9.11 6.69 9.60
N PHE A 137 -8.17 7.64 9.68
CA PHE A 137 -7.81 8.30 10.94
C PHE A 137 -8.32 9.73 11.05
N ASN A 138 -9.09 10.21 10.09
CA ASN A 138 -9.61 11.58 10.06
C ASN A 138 -8.49 12.64 10.17
N LYS A 139 -7.38 12.43 9.47
CA LYS A 139 -6.20 13.30 9.50
C LYS A 139 -5.97 13.99 8.16
N LYS A 140 -5.17 15.05 8.15
CA LYS A 140 -4.65 15.61 6.90
C LYS A 140 -3.71 14.62 6.24
N VAL A 141 -3.64 14.67 4.91
CA VAL A 141 -2.76 13.79 4.12
C VAL A 141 -1.31 13.99 4.55
N SER A 142 -0.64 12.90 4.88
CA SER A 142 0.76 12.91 5.31
C SER A 142 1.69 13.33 4.17
N LYS A 143 2.71 14.14 4.50
CA LYS A 143 3.78 14.56 3.58
C LYS A 143 5.16 14.04 3.98
N ASN A 144 5.21 13.18 4.99
CA ASN A 144 6.46 12.66 5.51
C ASN A 144 7.04 11.57 4.61
N ASN A 145 8.34 11.31 4.77
CA ASN A 145 9.00 10.19 4.14
C ASN A 145 8.85 8.95 5.05
N PRO A 146 7.99 7.99 4.69
CA PRO A 146 7.80 6.78 5.47
C PRO A 146 8.92 5.76 5.19
N LEU A 147 8.95 4.67 5.96
CA LEU A 147 9.74 3.51 5.63
C LEU A 147 9.25 2.91 4.30
N MET A 148 10.15 2.86 3.32
CA MET A 148 9.85 2.31 2.00
C MET A 148 10.91 1.34 1.54
N GLU A 149 10.47 0.17 1.11
CA GLU A 149 11.31 -0.83 0.46
C GLU A 149 10.53 -1.49 -0.68
N GLY A 150 11.14 -1.54 -1.86
CA GLY A 150 10.57 -2.21 -3.04
C GLY A 150 10.84 -3.71 -3.07
N ILE A 151 10.50 -4.35 -4.20
CA ILE A 151 10.61 -5.80 -4.37
C ILE A 151 11.84 -6.22 -5.19
N GLU A 152 12.65 -5.29 -5.68
CA GLU A 152 13.74 -5.58 -6.63
C GLU A 152 14.87 -6.44 -6.02
N ASN A 153 15.04 -6.41 -4.69
CA ASN A 153 16.06 -7.17 -3.97
C ASN A 153 15.60 -8.57 -3.52
N ILE A 154 14.36 -8.95 -3.83
CA ILE A 154 13.82 -10.26 -3.47
C ILE A 154 14.29 -11.29 -4.50
N GLU A 155 14.83 -12.38 -4.03
CA GLU A 155 15.35 -13.46 -4.83
C GLU A 155 14.56 -14.77 -4.64
N SER A 156 14.72 -15.71 -5.55
CA SER A 156 14.06 -17.03 -5.48
C SER A 156 14.31 -17.75 -4.15
N LYS A 157 15.54 -17.69 -3.65
CA LYS A 157 15.93 -18.29 -2.36
C LYS A 157 15.17 -17.73 -1.14
N ASP A 158 14.67 -16.48 -1.20
CA ASP A 158 13.87 -15.90 -0.12
C ASP A 158 12.51 -16.60 -0.01
N PHE A 159 11.94 -17.03 -1.13
CA PHE A 159 10.69 -17.80 -1.13
C PHE A 159 10.88 -19.21 -0.56
N ASP A 160 12.02 -19.85 -0.81
CA ASP A 160 12.32 -21.17 -0.25
C ASP A 160 12.46 -21.10 1.28
N ILE A 161 13.07 -20.02 1.78
CA ILE A 161 13.16 -19.77 3.22
C ILE A 161 11.79 -19.42 3.81
N ALA A 162 11.01 -18.58 3.13
CA ALA A 162 9.67 -18.24 3.58
C ALA A 162 8.77 -19.49 3.69
N GLU A 163 8.84 -20.39 2.72
CA GLU A 163 8.13 -21.67 2.74
C GLU A 163 8.52 -22.55 3.93
N GLN A 164 9.82 -22.71 4.21
CA GLN A 164 10.32 -23.44 5.38
C GLN A 164 9.84 -22.83 6.71
N LEU A 165 9.60 -21.52 6.74
CA LEU A 165 9.07 -20.81 7.88
C LEU A 165 7.52 -20.81 7.96
N ASN A 166 6.84 -21.45 7.01
CA ASN A 166 5.38 -21.41 6.82
C ASN A 166 4.85 -19.98 6.64
N LEU A 167 5.57 -19.16 5.87
CA LEU A 167 5.29 -17.77 5.56
C LEU A 167 5.26 -17.54 4.05
N ARG A 168 4.66 -16.44 3.63
CA ARG A 168 4.69 -15.93 2.25
C ARG A 168 5.19 -14.51 2.19
N ILE A 169 5.80 -14.13 1.08
CA ILE A 169 6.29 -12.77 0.85
C ILE A 169 5.22 -11.98 0.12
N LYS A 170 4.80 -10.82 0.69
CA LYS A 170 3.87 -9.88 0.07
C LYS A 170 4.40 -8.46 0.22
N LEU A 171 4.24 -7.61 -0.79
CA LEU A 171 4.46 -6.17 -0.64
C LEU A 171 3.22 -5.56 0.00
N LEU A 172 3.33 -5.05 1.20
CA LEU A 172 2.22 -4.44 1.93
C LEU A 172 2.39 -2.93 2.07
N GLY A 173 1.31 -2.21 1.78
CA GLY A 173 1.12 -0.86 2.27
C GLY A 173 0.42 -0.94 3.62
N ILE A 174 0.97 -0.28 4.64
CA ILE A 174 0.48 -0.36 6.01
C ILE A 174 0.40 1.05 6.59
N THR A 175 -0.70 1.34 7.26
CA THR A 175 -0.86 2.56 8.05
C THR A 175 -1.59 2.25 9.35
N GLU A 176 -1.10 2.79 10.46
CA GLU A 176 -1.66 2.57 11.79
C GLU A 176 -1.37 3.74 12.72
N ILE A 177 -2.14 3.83 13.79
CA ILE A 177 -1.91 4.77 14.89
C ILE A 177 -1.27 4.04 16.05
N ILE A 178 -0.03 4.41 16.38
CA ILE A 178 0.74 3.93 17.54
C ILE A 178 0.99 5.12 18.46
N ASP A 179 0.60 5.04 19.72
CA ASP A 179 0.77 6.12 20.71
C ASP A 179 0.28 7.50 20.21
N ASN A 180 -0.90 7.52 19.57
CA ASN A 180 -1.49 8.69 18.93
C ASN A 180 -0.65 9.30 17.80
N LYS A 181 0.34 8.62 17.29
CA LYS A 181 1.19 9.02 16.16
C LYS A 181 0.90 8.16 14.95
N LEU A 182 0.98 8.76 13.78
CA LEU A 182 0.77 8.09 12.50
C LEU A 182 2.04 7.35 12.08
N PHE A 183 1.88 6.08 11.70
CA PHE A 183 2.93 5.28 11.13
C PHE A 183 2.50 4.70 9.79
N GLU A 184 3.09 5.22 8.72
CA GLU A 184 2.90 4.76 7.34
C GLU A 184 4.16 4.05 6.86
N ARG A 185 3.99 2.95 6.11
CA ARG A 185 5.11 2.22 5.51
C ARG A 185 4.68 1.37 4.33
N VAL A 186 5.61 1.12 3.43
CA VAL A 186 5.44 0.19 2.30
C VAL A 186 6.70 -0.65 2.19
N HIS A 187 6.60 -1.95 2.42
CA HIS A 187 7.74 -2.84 2.31
C HIS A 187 7.30 -4.30 2.13
N PRO A 188 8.19 -5.18 1.65
CA PRO A 188 7.97 -6.62 1.68
C PRO A 188 7.76 -7.11 3.11
N CYS A 189 6.76 -7.96 3.29
CA CYS A 189 6.41 -8.56 4.58
C CYS A 189 6.35 -10.07 4.44
N LEU A 190 6.86 -10.77 5.46
CA LEU A 190 6.61 -12.18 5.66
C LEU A 190 5.27 -12.35 6.40
N VAL A 191 4.28 -12.92 5.74
CA VAL A 191 2.92 -13.11 6.27
C VAL A 191 2.65 -14.60 6.50
N LYS A 192 1.90 -14.93 7.56
CA LYS A 192 1.56 -16.33 7.87
C LYS A 192 0.66 -16.92 6.79
N ASN A 193 0.92 -18.15 6.36
CA ASN A 193 0.19 -18.83 5.27
C ASN A 193 -1.31 -18.95 5.54
N ASN A 194 -1.74 -18.99 6.79
CA ASN A 194 -3.14 -19.13 7.19
C ASN A 194 -3.90 -17.80 7.25
N THR A 195 -3.32 -16.68 6.79
CA THR A 195 -4.00 -15.38 6.73
C THR A 195 -4.64 -15.13 5.37
N TYR A 196 -5.70 -14.31 5.33
CA TYR A 196 -6.35 -13.91 4.07
C TYR A 196 -5.35 -13.29 3.09
N ILE A 197 -4.52 -12.36 3.58
CA ILE A 197 -3.58 -11.60 2.75
C ILE A 197 -2.53 -12.50 2.09
N ALA A 198 -2.13 -13.59 2.73
CA ALA A 198 -1.16 -14.53 2.20
C ALA A 198 -1.67 -15.22 0.91
N ASN A 199 -2.97 -15.44 0.82
CA ASN A 199 -3.62 -16.20 -0.25
C ASN A 199 -4.10 -15.31 -1.42
N VAL A 200 -3.89 -14.01 -1.35
CA VAL A 200 -4.18 -13.09 -2.46
C VAL A 200 -3.06 -13.18 -3.48
N GLY A 201 -3.35 -13.79 -4.63
CA GLY A 201 -2.37 -14.02 -5.71
C GLY A 201 -2.62 -13.20 -6.97
N GLY A 202 -1.72 -13.33 -7.94
CA GLY A 202 -1.82 -12.70 -9.25
C GLY A 202 -1.87 -11.17 -9.15
N VAL A 203 -2.69 -10.53 -9.98
CA VAL A 203 -2.87 -9.07 -10.02
C VAL A 203 -3.85 -8.53 -8.97
N MET A 204 -4.43 -9.41 -8.13
CA MET A 204 -5.46 -9.03 -7.17
C MET A 204 -4.89 -8.12 -6.09
N ASN A 205 -5.71 -7.16 -5.67
CA ASN A 205 -5.48 -6.33 -4.49
C ASN A 205 -6.38 -6.79 -3.34
N ALA A 206 -5.96 -6.51 -2.11
CA ALA A 206 -6.78 -6.70 -0.92
C ALA A 206 -6.43 -5.64 0.11
N VAL A 207 -7.44 -5.14 0.81
CA VAL A 207 -7.29 -4.19 1.90
C VAL A 207 -7.98 -4.73 3.13
N ILE A 208 -7.30 -4.66 4.25
CA ILE A 208 -7.78 -5.09 5.55
C ILE A 208 -7.86 -3.87 6.44
N LEU A 209 -9.02 -3.69 7.05
CA LEU A 209 -9.33 -2.63 7.99
C LEU A 209 -9.51 -3.26 9.38
N ASP A 210 -8.74 -2.81 10.35
CA ASP A 210 -8.92 -3.21 11.75
C ASP A 210 -9.49 -2.04 12.54
N GLY A 211 -10.67 -2.26 13.15
CA GLY A 211 -11.41 -1.21 13.83
C GLY A 211 -12.32 -1.74 14.93
N LYS A 212 -12.76 -0.84 15.79
CA LYS A 212 -13.68 -1.15 16.89
C LYS A 212 -14.98 -0.36 16.73
N PRO A 213 -16.16 -0.99 16.94
CA PRO A 213 -16.38 -2.37 17.42
C PRO A 213 -16.41 -3.45 16.32
N VAL A 214 -16.29 -3.11 15.02
CA VAL A 214 -16.52 -4.05 13.90
C VAL A 214 -15.53 -5.22 13.85
N GLY A 215 -14.31 -5.04 14.38
CA GLY A 215 -13.21 -5.99 14.19
C GLY A 215 -12.53 -5.84 12.85
N GLU A 216 -12.01 -6.93 12.31
CA GLU A 216 -11.33 -6.98 11.03
C GLU A 216 -12.31 -7.10 9.86
N SER A 217 -12.17 -6.23 8.88
CA SER A 217 -12.93 -6.27 7.62
C SER A 217 -11.97 -6.43 6.46
N VAL A 218 -12.26 -7.36 5.55
CA VAL A 218 -11.41 -7.70 4.39
C VAL A 218 -12.16 -7.38 3.10
N LEU A 219 -11.54 -6.59 2.23
CA LEU A 219 -12.04 -6.33 0.89
C LEU A 219 -10.99 -6.76 -0.13
N GLN A 220 -11.40 -7.55 -1.12
CA GLN A 220 -10.54 -8.08 -2.17
C GLN A 220 -11.19 -7.87 -3.53
N GLY A 221 -10.38 -7.59 -4.54
CA GLY A 221 -10.84 -7.43 -5.91
C GLY A 221 -9.72 -7.02 -6.86
N GLU A 222 -10.09 -6.70 -8.09
CA GLU A 222 -9.15 -6.17 -9.07
C GLU A 222 -8.80 -4.71 -8.73
N GLY A 223 -7.50 -4.48 -8.50
CA GLY A 223 -6.97 -3.18 -8.05
C GLY A 223 -6.73 -2.17 -9.17
N ALA A 224 -6.81 -2.58 -10.44
CA ALA A 224 -6.57 -1.76 -11.61
C ALA A 224 -7.26 -2.37 -12.84
N GLY A 225 -7.25 -1.65 -13.95
CA GLY A 225 -7.83 -2.07 -15.21
C GLY A 225 -9.04 -1.22 -15.64
N PRO A 226 -9.41 -1.26 -16.92
CA PRO A 226 -10.49 -0.40 -17.46
C PRO A 226 -11.85 -0.70 -16.83
N GLY A 227 -12.21 -1.97 -16.67
CA GLY A 227 -13.49 -2.37 -16.08
C GLY A 227 -13.65 -1.93 -14.62
N PRO A 228 -12.73 -2.34 -13.71
CA PRO A 228 -12.76 -1.93 -12.31
C PRO A 228 -12.75 -0.41 -12.13
N THR A 229 -11.90 0.31 -12.88
CA THR A 229 -11.83 1.77 -12.81
C THR A 229 -13.14 2.42 -13.28
N ALA A 230 -13.71 1.96 -14.39
CA ALA A 230 -14.98 2.46 -14.91
C ALA A 230 -16.12 2.21 -13.90
N SER A 231 -16.18 1.03 -13.29
CA SER A 231 -17.18 0.69 -12.28
C SER A 231 -17.12 1.66 -11.08
N ALA A 232 -15.94 1.96 -10.58
CA ALA A 232 -15.76 2.90 -9.47
C ALA A 232 -16.15 4.34 -9.86
N LEU A 233 -15.74 4.81 -11.06
CA LEU A 233 -16.12 6.14 -11.57
C LEU A 233 -17.63 6.27 -11.74
N MET A 234 -18.29 5.25 -12.29
CA MET A 234 -19.74 5.24 -12.46
C MET A 234 -20.47 5.20 -11.12
N SER A 235 -19.94 4.49 -10.13
CA SER A 235 -20.48 4.48 -8.78
C SER A 235 -20.40 5.87 -8.14
N ASP A 236 -19.31 6.60 -8.33
CA ASP A 236 -19.15 7.98 -7.87
C ASP A 236 -20.13 8.91 -8.60
N LEU A 237 -20.28 8.75 -9.92
CA LEU A 237 -21.24 9.53 -10.71
C LEU A 237 -22.67 9.32 -10.22
N LEU A 238 -23.08 8.08 -10.00
CA LEU A 238 -24.41 7.77 -9.46
C LEU A 238 -24.62 8.39 -8.07
N SER A 239 -23.59 8.43 -7.23
CA SER A 239 -23.66 9.10 -5.93
C SER A 239 -23.93 10.61 -6.07
N VAL A 240 -23.24 11.25 -7.00
CA VAL A 240 -23.48 12.68 -7.33
C VAL A 240 -24.88 12.91 -7.87
N LEU A 241 -25.33 12.08 -8.83
CA LEU A 241 -26.68 12.19 -9.44
C LEU A 241 -27.82 11.96 -8.43
N ARG A 242 -27.58 11.21 -7.37
CA ARG A 242 -28.53 11.02 -6.26
C ARG A 242 -28.60 12.24 -5.32
N GLY A 243 -27.84 13.30 -5.60
CA GLY A 243 -27.84 14.53 -4.80
C GLY A 243 -27.04 14.44 -3.50
N ASN A 244 -26.24 13.41 -3.32
CA ASN A 244 -25.42 13.25 -2.11
C ASN A 244 -24.25 14.22 -2.16
N ILE A 245 -24.29 15.30 -1.39
CA ILE A 245 -23.12 16.18 -1.16
C ILE A 245 -22.38 15.66 0.06
N LYS A 246 -21.09 15.33 -0.12
CA LYS A 246 -20.27 14.66 0.90
C LYS A 246 -18.99 15.43 1.17
N TYR A 247 -18.48 15.26 2.37
CA TYR A 247 -17.10 15.65 2.66
C TYR A 247 -16.13 14.71 1.94
N PRO A 248 -15.18 15.22 1.13
CA PRO A 248 -14.29 14.36 0.34
C PRO A 248 -13.53 13.32 1.18
N PHE A 249 -13.14 13.67 2.40
CA PHE A 249 -12.48 12.77 3.36
C PHE A 249 -13.38 12.31 4.52
N GLY A 250 -14.68 12.19 4.30
CA GLY A 250 -15.63 11.65 5.28
C GLY A 250 -16.06 12.64 6.36
N ILE A 251 -15.19 13.58 6.73
CA ILE A 251 -15.48 14.68 7.68
C ILE A 251 -15.01 16.02 7.14
N ALA A 252 -15.51 17.11 7.71
CA ALA A 252 -15.15 18.47 7.31
C ALA A 252 -13.63 18.72 7.43
N SER A 253 -13.06 19.43 6.45
CA SER A 253 -11.62 19.71 6.37
C SER A 253 -11.07 20.44 7.58
N ASN A 254 -11.86 21.33 8.19
CA ASN A 254 -11.48 22.07 9.39
C ASN A 254 -11.42 21.21 10.67
N LYS A 255 -11.99 20.01 10.65
CA LYS A 255 -11.91 19.03 11.74
C LYS A 255 -10.72 18.07 11.59
N ARG A 256 -10.02 18.13 10.47
CA ARG A 256 -8.88 17.25 10.16
C ARG A 256 -7.58 17.94 10.53
N ASN A 257 -6.84 17.37 11.48
CA ASN A 257 -5.56 17.89 11.96
C ASN A 257 -4.39 17.10 11.37
N LYS A 258 -3.20 17.71 11.30
CA LYS A 258 -1.96 16.99 11.00
C LYS A 258 -1.69 15.96 12.11
N SER A 259 -1.16 14.80 11.74
CA SER A 259 -0.67 13.82 12.71
C SER A 259 0.77 14.11 13.09
N ALA A 260 1.10 13.88 14.36
CA ALA A 260 2.48 13.58 14.74
C ALA A 260 2.87 12.24 14.10
N ILE A 261 4.14 12.11 13.72
CA ILE A 261 4.65 10.92 13.05
C ILE A 261 5.35 10.01 14.05
N TYR A 262 5.07 8.73 13.95
CA TYR A 262 5.77 7.72 14.73
C TYR A 262 7.20 7.55 14.22
N ASP A 263 8.17 7.57 15.12
CA ASP A 263 9.57 7.37 14.77
C ASP A 263 9.82 5.88 14.54
N VAL A 264 10.23 5.52 13.33
CA VAL A 264 10.53 4.14 12.93
C VAL A 264 11.61 3.48 13.80
N ASN A 265 12.52 4.26 14.38
CA ASN A 265 13.57 3.75 15.27
C ASN A 265 13.02 3.15 16.58
N ASN A 266 11.79 3.51 16.96
CA ASN A 266 11.10 2.96 18.11
C ASN A 266 10.24 1.72 17.78
N TYR A 267 10.16 1.35 16.49
CA TYR A 267 9.31 0.25 16.06
C TYR A 267 10.01 -1.09 16.24
N VAL A 268 9.56 -1.84 17.23
CA VAL A 268 10.07 -3.20 17.51
C VAL A 268 9.25 -4.22 16.72
N ASN A 269 9.91 -4.95 15.84
CA ASN A 269 9.29 -6.01 15.04
C ASN A 269 10.30 -7.11 14.72
N SER A 270 9.80 -8.27 14.30
CA SER A 270 10.65 -9.33 13.76
C SER A 270 11.10 -8.94 12.35
N LEU A 271 12.38 -9.16 12.06
CA LEU A 271 13.00 -8.87 10.78
C LEU A 271 13.54 -10.16 10.15
N TYR A 272 13.44 -10.24 8.83
CA TYR A 272 14.18 -11.20 8.03
C TYR A 272 15.45 -10.54 7.51
N MET A 273 16.59 -11.18 7.73
CA MET A 273 17.88 -10.71 7.24
C MET A 273 18.58 -11.85 6.49
N ARG A 274 19.00 -11.58 5.27
CA ARG A 274 19.81 -12.49 4.46
C ARG A 274 21.23 -11.95 4.37
N PHE A 275 22.18 -12.81 4.71
CA PHE A 275 23.61 -12.52 4.60
C PHE A 275 24.25 -13.47 3.59
N GLU A 276 24.90 -12.93 2.58
CA GLU A 276 25.78 -13.68 1.69
C GLU A 276 27.22 -13.54 2.20
N VAL A 277 27.78 -14.64 2.62
CA VAL A 277 29.10 -14.65 3.26
C VAL A 277 29.93 -15.80 2.71
N LYS A 278 31.24 -15.67 2.78
CA LYS A 278 32.16 -16.79 2.47
C LYS A 278 31.98 -17.88 3.51
N ASP A 279 31.90 -19.14 3.04
CA ASP A 279 31.85 -20.30 3.95
C ASP A 279 33.25 -20.52 4.59
N LYS A 280 33.44 -19.91 5.75
CA LYS A 280 34.67 -20.01 6.55
C LYS A 280 34.31 -20.14 8.02
N SER A 281 35.14 -20.92 8.73
CA SER A 281 35.04 -21.04 10.19
C SER A 281 35.08 -19.65 10.85
N GLY A 282 34.19 -19.42 11.82
CA GLY A 282 34.10 -18.20 12.60
C GLY A 282 33.19 -17.08 12.01
N VAL A 283 32.74 -17.16 10.76
CA VAL A 283 31.87 -16.12 10.16
C VAL A 283 30.55 -16.00 10.91
N LEU A 284 29.88 -17.10 11.19
CA LEU A 284 28.63 -17.09 11.96
C LEU A 284 28.83 -16.48 13.35
N SER A 285 29.95 -16.80 14.03
CA SER A 285 30.29 -16.22 15.34
C SER A 285 30.42 -14.68 15.25
N GLN A 286 31.02 -14.16 14.17
CA GLN A 286 31.16 -12.71 14.00
C GLN A 286 29.79 -12.04 13.79
N ILE A 287 28.91 -12.64 12.98
CA ILE A 287 27.55 -12.11 12.75
C ILE A 287 26.76 -12.10 14.05
N THR A 288 26.73 -13.23 14.78
CA THR A 288 25.96 -13.33 16.02
C THR A 288 26.50 -12.42 17.11
N LYS A 289 27.84 -12.21 17.19
CA LYS A 289 28.45 -11.22 18.08
C LYS A 289 28.00 -9.78 17.77
N GLN A 290 27.90 -9.41 16.51
CA GLN A 290 27.40 -8.08 16.15
C GLN A 290 25.92 -7.92 16.49
N LEU A 291 25.06 -8.91 16.19
CA LEU A 291 23.66 -8.88 16.55
C LEU A 291 23.47 -8.75 18.08
N ALA A 292 24.23 -9.52 18.86
CA ALA A 292 24.22 -9.45 20.32
C ALA A 292 24.63 -8.07 20.87
N LYS A 293 25.65 -7.42 20.26
CA LYS A 293 26.06 -6.06 20.62
C LYS A 293 24.91 -5.05 20.51
N TYR A 294 24.03 -5.21 19.52
CA TYR A 294 22.84 -4.38 19.33
C TYR A 294 21.59 -4.94 20.00
N LYS A 295 21.73 -5.94 20.88
CA LYS A 295 20.63 -6.59 21.61
C LYS A 295 19.55 -7.19 20.69
N ILE A 296 19.95 -7.63 19.48
CA ILE A 296 19.07 -8.29 18.52
C ILE A 296 19.06 -9.78 18.83
N SER A 297 17.88 -10.31 19.17
CA SER A 297 17.67 -11.74 19.43
C SER A 297 17.40 -12.48 18.13
N ILE A 298 18.04 -13.63 17.94
CA ILE A 298 17.82 -14.53 16.80
C ILE A 298 16.72 -15.52 17.17
N GLN A 299 15.59 -15.44 16.50
CA GLN A 299 14.49 -16.40 16.69
C GLN A 299 14.69 -17.68 15.88
N ARG A 300 15.18 -17.54 14.66
CA ARG A 300 15.49 -18.67 13.76
C ARG A 300 16.72 -18.34 12.92
N LEU A 301 17.51 -19.36 12.63
CA LEU A 301 18.68 -19.27 11.77
C LEU A 301 18.61 -20.44 10.77
N ILE A 302 18.73 -20.12 9.48
CA ILE A 302 18.82 -21.09 8.40
C ILE A 302 20.14 -20.83 7.67
N GLN A 303 20.99 -21.83 7.58
CA GLN A 303 22.22 -21.77 6.79
C GLN A 303 22.02 -22.66 5.56
N ILE A 304 22.18 -22.07 4.38
CA ILE A 304 22.16 -22.79 3.10
C ILE A 304 23.62 -22.83 2.64
N PRO A 305 24.28 -24.00 2.64
CA PRO A 305 25.63 -24.12 2.13
C PRO A 305 25.60 -23.86 0.62
N ASP A 306 26.63 -23.18 0.11
CA ASP A 306 26.87 -23.17 -1.34
C ASP A 306 27.01 -24.62 -1.80
N ASN A 307 26.31 -24.98 -2.87
CA ASN A 307 26.50 -26.27 -3.50
C ASN A 307 27.98 -26.37 -3.90
N ILE A 308 28.76 -26.99 -3.06
CA ILE A 308 30.14 -27.34 -3.39
C ILE A 308 30.01 -28.28 -4.58
N LYS A 309 30.34 -27.77 -5.76
CA LYS A 309 30.54 -28.65 -6.93
C LYS A 309 31.58 -29.67 -6.48
N LYS A 310 31.10 -30.91 -6.20
CA LYS A 310 31.97 -32.07 -6.08
C LYS A 310 32.62 -32.38 -7.42
#